data_1dd636002b94ce11b40051c5ad738930
#
_entry.id   1dd636002b94ce11b40051c5ad738930
#
_cell.length_a   1.000
_cell.length_b   1.000
_cell.length_c   1.000
_cell.angle_alpha   90.00
_cell.angle_beta   90.00
_cell.angle_gamma   90.00
#
_symmetry.space_group_name_H-M   'P 1'
#
loop_
_entity.id
_entity.type
_entity.pdbx_description
1 polymer ?
#
loop_
_entity_poly.entity_id
_entity_poly.type
_entity_poly.pdbx_seq_one_letter_code
_entity_poly.pdbx_strand_id
1 'polypeptide(L)'
;MIETRLATAEDVDALAELRWEFRAGRDAPVEDRATFIARCAAWMRDALASDWRAWIAVDADTIVGHAWLCTIEKIPNPVGQRTRQAYISNVYVRPDARGGVGSRLLEHAVEWAKANDVDYVLLTPTPRSRTLYARNGFAVTDDWLARRF
;
A
#
# COMPACT_ATOMS: atom_id res chain seq x y z
N MET A 1 -0.96 -19.81 -10.85
CA MET A 1 -0.42 -18.52 -11.32
C MET A 1 -0.97 -17.40 -10.47
N ILE A 2 -0.12 -16.52 -10.00
CA ILE A 2 -0.56 -15.39 -9.15
C ILE A 2 -1.11 -14.27 -10.04
N GLU A 3 -2.36 -13.93 -9.81
CA GLU A 3 -3.03 -12.81 -10.49
C GLU A 3 -3.01 -11.56 -9.61
N THR A 4 -3.08 -10.39 -10.22
CA THR A 4 -3.15 -9.11 -9.50
C THR A 4 -4.38 -8.33 -9.94
N ARG A 5 -5.09 -7.74 -8.97
CA ARG A 5 -6.27 -6.92 -9.23
C ARG A 5 -6.47 -5.86 -8.17
N LEU A 6 -7.37 -4.94 -8.43
CA LEU A 6 -7.83 -3.98 -7.42
C LEU A 6 -8.63 -4.72 -6.32
N ALA A 7 -8.43 -4.33 -5.08
CA ALA A 7 -9.19 -4.84 -3.95
C ALA A 7 -10.59 -4.23 -3.88
N THR A 8 -11.51 -4.99 -3.32
CA THR A 8 -12.88 -4.55 -3.04
C THR A 8 -13.19 -4.68 -1.55
N ALA A 9 -14.35 -4.21 -1.12
CA ALA A 9 -14.80 -4.35 0.27
C ALA A 9 -14.93 -5.82 0.72
N GLU A 10 -15.09 -6.75 -0.21
CA GLU A 10 -15.15 -8.19 0.10
C GLU A 10 -13.79 -8.78 0.51
N ASP A 11 -12.69 -8.12 0.17
CA ASP A 11 -11.33 -8.59 0.45
C ASP A 11 -10.81 -8.16 1.84
N VAL A 12 -11.51 -7.28 2.56
CA VAL A 12 -10.96 -6.61 3.74
C VAL A 12 -10.62 -7.54 4.90
N ASP A 13 -11.38 -8.62 5.10
CA ASP A 13 -11.08 -9.59 6.15
C ASP A 13 -9.75 -10.30 5.88
N ALA A 14 -9.54 -10.76 4.66
CA ALA A 14 -8.29 -11.39 4.24
C ALA A 14 -7.11 -10.40 4.26
N LEU A 15 -7.36 -9.14 3.90
CA LEU A 15 -6.35 -8.07 3.97
C LEU A 15 -5.94 -7.74 5.42
N ALA A 16 -6.90 -7.74 6.35
CA ALA A 16 -6.63 -7.57 7.77
C ALA A 16 -5.80 -8.73 8.34
N GLU A 17 -6.07 -9.96 7.90
CA GLU A 17 -5.25 -11.14 8.23
C GLU A 17 -3.81 -10.97 7.76
N LEU A 18 -3.59 -10.57 6.50
CA LEU A 18 -2.24 -10.31 5.98
C LEU A 18 -1.52 -9.20 6.75
N ARG A 19 -2.26 -8.17 7.16
CA ARG A 19 -1.71 -7.09 7.99
C ARG A 19 -1.25 -7.61 9.35
N TRP A 20 -2.04 -8.47 9.97
CA TRP A 20 -1.65 -9.14 11.21
C TRP A 20 -0.41 -9.99 11.02
N GLU A 21 -0.38 -10.87 10.02
CA GLU A 21 0.79 -11.71 9.70
C GLU A 21 2.07 -10.85 9.56
N PHE A 22 1.98 -9.79 8.80
CA PHE A 22 3.12 -8.91 8.54
C PHE A 22 3.65 -8.24 9.80
N ARG A 23 2.77 -7.72 10.66
CA ARG A 23 3.18 -6.93 11.83
C ARG A 23 3.44 -7.77 13.07
N ALA A 24 2.57 -8.69 13.39
CA ALA A 24 2.73 -9.56 14.57
C ALA A 24 3.90 -10.55 14.41
N GLY A 25 4.31 -10.85 13.18
CA GLY A 25 5.52 -11.61 12.90
C GLY A 25 6.83 -10.84 13.14
N ARG A 26 6.77 -9.53 13.37
CA ARG A 26 7.94 -8.65 13.55
C ARG A 26 8.04 -8.06 14.94
N ASP A 27 6.92 -7.66 15.51
CA ASP A 27 6.82 -6.99 16.80
C ASP A 27 5.72 -7.63 17.64
N ALA A 28 5.88 -7.65 18.96
CA ALA A 28 4.86 -8.17 19.87
C ALA A 28 3.57 -7.32 19.79
N PRO A 29 2.40 -7.91 19.46
CA PRO A 29 1.16 -7.17 19.42
C PRO A 29 0.72 -6.73 20.82
N VAL A 30 0.04 -5.59 20.88
CA VAL A 30 -0.52 -5.02 22.13
C VAL A 30 -2.01 -5.33 22.31
N GLU A 31 -2.61 -5.99 21.33
CA GLU A 31 -4.01 -6.43 21.36
C GLU A 31 -4.12 -7.85 20.80
N ASP A 32 -5.21 -8.54 21.08
CA ASP A 32 -5.43 -9.88 20.54
C ASP A 32 -5.79 -9.83 19.05
N ARG A 33 -5.55 -10.97 18.39
CA ARG A 33 -5.70 -11.09 16.93
C ARG A 33 -7.13 -10.78 16.46
N ALA A 34 -8.15 -11.32 17.13
CA ALA A 34 -9.54 -11.15 16.72
C ALA A 34 -9.98 -9.68 16.82
N THR A 35 -9.61 -9.00 17.90
CA THR A 35 -9.87 -7.56 18.10
C THR A 35 -9.19 -6.72 17.03
N PHE A 36 -7.92 -6.99 16.75
CA PHE A 36 -7.20 -6.29 15.69
C PHE A 36 -7.84 -6.48 14.33
N ILE A 37 -8.12 -7.72 13.92
CA ILE A 37 -8.68 -8.03 12.59
C ILE A 37 -10.03 -7.35 12.39
N ALA A 38 -10.93 -7.40 13.38
CA ALA A 38 -12.23 -6.74 13.30
C ALA A 38 -12.08 -5.22 13.11
N ARG A 39 -11.21 -4.59 13.90
CA ARG A 39 -10.93 -3.15 13.81
C ARG A 39 -10.25 -2.77 12.50
N CYS A 40 -9.28 -3.54 12.06
CA CYS A 40 -8.54 -3.31 10.83
C CYS A 40 -9.43 -3.48 9.59
N ALA A 41 -10.25 -4.52 9.54
CA ALA A 41 -11.18 -4.74 8.44
C ALA A 41 -12.22 -3.62 8.33
N ALA A 42 -12.76 -3.14 9.46
CA ALA A 42 -13.67 -2.00 9.48
C ALA A 42 -12.99 -0.74 8.93
N TRP A 43 -11.77 -0.44 9.39
CA TRP A 43 -10.98 0.69 8.86
C TRP A 43 -10.72 0.55 7.36
N MET A 44 -10.32 -0.64 6.89
CA MET A 44 -10.05 -0.89 5.48
C MET A 44 -11.28 -0.70 4.60
N ARG A 45 -12.45 -1.11 5.10
CA ARG A 45 -13.72 -0.92 4.38
C ARG A 45 -14.03 0.55 4.17
N ASP A 46 -13.89 1.36 5.22
CA ASP A 46 -14.11 2.81 5.15
C ASP A 46 -13.05 3.48 4.26
N ALA A 47 -11.80 3.06 4.36
CA ALA A 47 -10.69 3.56 3.57
C ALA A 47 -10.89 3.32 2.07
N LEU A 48 -11.30 2.12 1.66
CA LEU A 48 -11.57 1.78 0.26
C LEU A 48 -12.77 2.55 -0.31
N ALA A 49 -13.67 3.02 0.54
CA ALA A 49 -14.79 3.88 0.14
C ALA A 49 -14.41 5.37 0.03
N SER A 50 -13.18 5.75 0.36
CA SER A 50 -12.70 7.13 0.36
C SER A 50 -11.41 7.30 -0.46
N ASP A 51 -10.32 7.76 0.17
CA ASP A 51 -9.08 8.16 -0.52
C ASP A 51 -8.05 7.04 -0.68
N TRP A 52 -8.36 5.85 -0.23
CA TRP A 52 -7.47 4.71 -0.31
C TRP A 52 -7.83 3.73 -1.44
N ARG A 53 -6.80 3.12 -2.01
CA ARG A 53 -6.89 2.01 -2.93
C ARG A 53 -5.92 0.92 -2.51
N ALA A 54 -6.26 -0.31 -2.83
CA ALA A 54 -5.34 -1.43 -2.63
C ALA A 54 -5.32 -2.31 -3.87
N TRP A 55 -4.16 -2.78 -4.23
CA TRP A 55 -3.97 -3.84 -5.22
C TRP A 55 -3.58 -5.10 -4.48
N ILE A 56 -4.15 -6.21 -4.89
CA ILE A 56 -3.91 -7.51 -4.27
C ILE A 56 -3.35 -8.50 -5.26
N ALA A 57 -2.57 -9.43 -4.73
CA ALA A 57 -2.10 -10.59 -5.45
C ALA A 57 -2.82 -11.82 -4.91
N VAL A 58 -3.41 -12.60 -5.81
CA VAL A 58 -4.24 -13.76 -5.49
C VAL A 58 -3.61 -15.01 -6.11
N ASP A 59 -3.43 -16.04 -5.31
CA ASP A 59 -2.99 -17.36 -5.73
C ASP A 59 -4.04 -18.38 -5.31
N ALA A 60 -4.65 -19.06 -6.28
CA ALA A 60 -5.69 -20.07 -6.05
C ALA A 60 -6.73 -19.62 -4.99
N ASP A 61 -7.39 -18.49 -5.22
CA ASP A 61 -8.41 -17.87 -4.35
C ASP A 61 -7.89 -17.35 -2.99
N THR A 62 -6.58 -17.38 -2.75
CA THR A 62 -5.98 -16.87 -1.52
C THR A 62 -5.22 -15.57 -1.80
N ILE A 63 -5.49 -14.52 -1.03
CA ILE A 63 -4.73 -13.27 -1.11
C ILE A 63 -3.36 -13.50 -0.46
N VAL A 64 -2.30 -13.33 -1.25
CA VAL A 64 -0.91 -13.59 -0.83
C VAL A 64 -0.06 -12.32 -0.77
N GLY A 65 -0.59 -11.19 -1.20
CA GLY A 65 0.13 -9.92 -1.15
C GLY A 65 -0.78 -8.74 -1.42
N HIS A 66 -0.33 -7.55 -1.04
CA HIS A 66 -1.05 -6.30 -1.27
C HIS A 66 -0.12 -5.08 -1.29
N ALA A 67 -0.61 -4.01 -1.91
CA ALA A 67 -0.04 -2.67 -1.82
C ALA A 67 -1.17 -1.65 -1.67
N TRP A 68 -1.04 -0.75 -0.71
CA TRP A 68 -2.02 0.30 -0.43
C TRP A 68 -1.51 1.67 -0.85
N LEU A 69 -2.40 2.48 -1.42
CA LEU A 69 -2.13 3.85 -1.84
C LEU A 69 -3.23 4.78 -1.32
N CYS A 70 -2.82 5.86 -0.67
CA CYS A 70 -3.70 6.97 -0.28
C CYS A 70 -3.45 8.17 -1.17
N THR A 71 -4.49 8.83 -1.65
CA THR A 71 -4.40 10.11 -2.32
C THR A 71 -4.56 11.26 -1.32
N ILE A 72 -3.74 12.29 -1.49
CA ILE A 72 -3.74 13.51 -0.67
C ILE A 72 -3.94 14.68 -1.61
N GLU A 73 -5.01 15.42 -1.41
CA GLU A 73 -5.27 16.65 -2.16
C GLU A 73 -4.49 17.82 -1.55
N LYS A 74 -3.82 18.57 -2.40
CA LYS A 74 -3.18 19.84 -2.03
C LYS A 74 -4.13 21.02 -2.25
N ILE A 75 -3.85 22.13 -1.64
CA ILE A 75 -4.53 23.39 -1.94
C ILE A 75 -4.40 23.71 -3.43
N PRO A 76 -5.47 24.05 -4.14
CA PRO A 76 -5.41 24.40 -5.57
C PRO A 76 -4.42 25.50 -5.87
N ASN A 77 -3.75 25.40 -7.01
CA ASN A 77 -2.72 26.33 -7.45
C ASN A 77 -3.12 26.96 -8.78
N PRO A 78 -3.11 28.30 -8.92
CA PRO A 78 -3.55 28.98 -10.15
C PRO A 78 -2.55 28.86 -11.31
N VAL A 79 -1.34 28.33 -11.08
CA VAL A 79 -0.30 28.21 -12.10
C VAL A 79 -0.29 26.85 -12.81
N GLY A 80 -1.36 26.08 -12.75
CA GLY A 80 -1.53 24.85 -13.51
C GLY A 80 -0.72 23.64 -13.00
N GLN A 81 -0.29 23.67 -11.75
CA GLN A 81 0.37 22.50 -11.15
C GLN A 81 -0.65 21.43 -10.75
N ARG A 82 -0.20 20.17 -10.76
CA ARG A 82 -0.98 19.07 -10.22
C ARG A 82 -1.24 19.26 -8.73
N THR A 83 -2.45 18.91 -8.30
CA THR A 83 -2.90 19.12 -6.92
C THR A 83 -2.97 17.85 -6.10
N ARG A 84 -2.63 16.70 -6.68
CA ARG A 84 -2.67 15.41 -5.98
C ARG A 84 -1.28 14.87 -5.71
N GLN A 85 -1.14 14.32 -4.51
CA GLN A 85 -0.02 13.48 -4.12
C GLN A 85 -0.55 12.12 -3.71
N ALA A 86 0.29 11.11 -3.70
CA ALA A 86 -0.06 9.79 -3.23
C ALA A 86 0.99 9.27 -2.24
N TYR A 87 0.53 8.50 -1.28
CA TYR A 87 1.36 7.82 -0.31
C TYR A 87 1.12 6.32 -0.42
N ILE A 88 2.17 5.56 -0.71
CA ILE A 88 2.14 4.10 -0.68
C ILE A 88 2.48 3.63 0.73
N SER A 89 1.59 2.85 1.29
CA SER A 89 1.76 2.23 2.60
C SER A 89 1.51 0.73 2.50
N ASN A 90 2.19 -0.01 3.34
CA ASN A 90 1.85 -1.40 3.58
C ASN A 90 1.96 -2.30 2.35
N VAL A 91 3.12 -2.29 1.70
CA VAL A 91 3.46 -3.28 0.66
C VAL A 91 3.96 -4.55 1.34
N TYR A 92 3.24 -5.64 1.15
CA TYR A 92 3.59 -6.93 1.71
C TYR A 92 3.26 -8.06 0.73
N VAL A 93 4.13 -9.03 0.65
CA VAL A 93 3.91 -10.30 -0.08
C VAL A 93 4.41 -11.42 0.81
N ARG A 94 3.60 -12.45 1.00
CA ARG A 94 4.00 -13.65 1.74
C ARG A 94 5.32 -14.20 1.19
N PRO A 95 6.22 -14.69 2.06
CA PRO A 95 7.55 -15.15 1.63
C PRO A 95 7.54 -16.23 0.54
N ASP A 96 6.59 -17.14 0.60
CA ASP A 96 6.39 -18.24 -0.35
C ASP A 96 5.79 -17.79 -1.70
N ALA A 97 5.19 -16.61 -1.76
CA ALA A 97 4.58 -16.03 -2.96
C ALA A 97 5.46 -14.96 -3.64
N ARG A 98 6.68 -14.74 -3.18
CA ARG A 98 7.60 -13.74 -3.75
C ARG A 98 8.01 -14.14 -5.17
N GLY A 99 8.87 -13.38 -5.82
CA GLY A 99 9.28 -13.60 -7.21
C GLY A 99 8.65 -12.59 -8.16
N GLY A 100 8.82 -11.30 -7.85
CA GLY A 100 8.33 -10.21 -8.69
C GLY A 100 6.90 -9.73 -8.39
N VAL A 101 6.17 -10.40 -7.50
CA VAL A 101 4.79 -10.01 -7.13
C VAL A 101 4.75 -8.60 -6.53
N GLY A 102 5.68 -8.27 -5.65
CA GLY A 102 5.77 -6.92 -5.08
C GLY A 102 5.99 -5.84 -6.13
N SER A 103 6.83 -6.09 -7.13
CA SER A 103 7.03 -5.16 -8.26
C SER A 103 5.76 -4.98 -9.08
N ARG A 104 5.03 -6.05 -9.38
CA ARG A 104 3.74 -5.94 -10.10
C ARG A 104 2.70 -5.13 -9.34
N LEU A 105 2.61 -5.32 -8.03
CA LEU A 105 1.71 -4.54 -7.19
C LEU A 105 2.08 -3.04 -7.18
N LEU A 106 3.38 -2.73 -7.07
CA LEU A 106 3.87 -1.35 -7.15
C LEU A 106 3.64 -0.72 -8.53
N GLU A 107 3.84 -1.48 -9.60
CA GLU A 107 3.60 -1.04 -10.97
C GLU A 107 2.14 -0.61 -11.16
N HIS A 108 1.18 -1.41 -10.71
CA HIS A 108 -0.24 -1.03 -10.74
C HIS A 108 -0.52 0.28 -9.99
N ALA A 109 0.05 0.44 -8.80
CA ALA A 109 -0.13 1.65 -8.01
C ALA A 109 0.47 2.89 -8.70
N VAL A 110 1.66 2.76 -9.27
CA VAL A 110 2.35 3.84 -10.00
C VAL A 110 1.62 4.20 -11.29
N GLU A 111 1.18 3.22 -12.06
CA GLU A 111 0.41 3.46 -13.28
C GLU A 111 -0.93 4.14 -12.98
N TRP A 112 -1.62 3.70 -11.93
CA TRP A 112 -2.83 4.38 -11.48
C TRP A 112 -2.55 5.85 -11.13
N ALA A 113 -1.48 6.11 -10.39
CA ALA A 113 -1.09 7.47 -10.01
C ALA A 113 -0.82 8.35 -11.24
N LYS A 114 -0.09 7.84 -12.23
CA LYS A 114 0.14 8.54 -13.50
C LYS A 114 -1.16 8.87 -14.23
N ALA A 115 -2.08 7.92 -14.30
CA ALA A 115 -3.36 8.08 -15.00
C ALA A 115 -4.34 9.02 -14.26
N ASN A 116 -4.13 9.28 -12.98
CA ASN A 116 -5.01 10.09 -12.13
C ASN A 116 -4.38 11.43 -11.70
N ASP A 117 -3.44 11.91 -12.47
CA ASP A 117 -2.85 13.25 -12.33
C ASP A 117 -2.12 13.48 -11.00
N VAL A 118 -1.54 12.42 -10.44
CA VAL A 118 -0.72 12.48 -9.24
C VAL A 118 0.66 13.04 -9.59
N ASP A 119 1.10 14.01 -8.81
CA ASP A 119 2.39 14.67 -8.97
C ASP A 119 3.53 13.85 -8.36
N TYR A 120 3.31 13.38 -7.15
CA TYR A 120 4.27 12.64 -6.34
C TYR A 120 3.68 11.36 -5.79
N VAL A 121 4.47 10.28 -5.82
CA VAL A 121 4.19 9.07 -5.05
C VAL A 121 5.29 8.90 -4.01
N LEU A 122 4.89 8.92 -2.75
CA LEU A 122 5.78 8.87 -1.60
C LEU A 122 5.64 7.55 -0.86
N LEU A 123 6.71 7.11 -0.22
CA LEU A 123 6.68 5.99 0.71
C LEU A 123 7.81 6.08 1.73
N THR A 124 7.67 5.36 2.83
CA THR A 124 8.72 5.18 3.82
C THR A 124 9.24 3.75 3.71
N PRO A 125 10.45 3.54 3.18
CA PRO A 125 11.01 2.20 3.05
C PRO A 125 11.54 1.70 4.39
N THR A 126 11.53 0.38 4.55
CA THR A 126 12.41 -0.28 5.51
C THR A 126 13.78 -0.53 4.88
N PRO A 127 14.86 -0.75 5.65
CA PRO A 127 16.16 -1.09 5.06
C PRO A 127 16.09 -2.29 4.10
N ARG A 128 15.25 -3.27 4.42
CA ARG A 128 15.05 -4.49 3.62
C ARG A 128 14.32 -4.24 2.30
N SER A 129 13.43 -3.26 2.24
CA SER A 129 12.60 -2.97 1.07
C SER A 129 13.20 -1.96 0.09
N ARG A 130 14.31 -1.32 0.42
CA ARG A 130 14.93 -0.26 -0.41
C ARG A 130 15.25 -0.74 -1.82
N THR A 131 15.76 -1.95 -1.98
CA THR A 131 16.09 -2.52 -3.28
C THR A 131 14.85 -2.70 -4.16
N LEU A 132 13.74 -3.15 -3.58
CA LEU A 132 12.47 -3.29 -4.29
C LEU A 132 12.01 -1.92 -4.84
N TYR A 133 12.02 -0.90 -4.01
CA TYR A 133 11.57 0.43 -4.43
C TYR A 133 12.49 1.07 -5.44
N ALA A 134 13.81 0.95 -5.26
CA ALA A 134 14.78 1.47 -6.24
C ALA A 134 14.60 0.85 -7.63
N ARG A 135 14.36 -0.45 -7.71
CA ARG A 135 14.08 -1.14 -8.98
C ARG A 135 12.79 -0.67 -9.65
N ASN A 136 11.86 -0.13 -8.88
CA ASN A 136 10.59 0.39 -9.36
C ASN A 136 10.59 1.92 -9.52
N GLY A 137 11.75 2.55 -9.62
CA GLY A 137 11.92 3.95 -9.96
C GLY A 137 11.80 4.93 -8.79
N PHE A 138 11.75 4.43 -7.55
CA PHE A 138 11.75 5.29 -6.37
C PHE A 138 13.17 5.69 -5.99
N ALA A 139 13.36 6.96 -5.69
CA ALA A 139 14.64 7.52 -5.27
C ALA A 139 14.46 8.45 -4.07
N VAL A 140 15.54 8.67 -3.34
CA VAL A 140 15.57 9.68 -2.28
C VAL A 140 15.39 11.07 -2.91
N THR A 141 14.61 11.93 -2.27
CA THR A 141 14.39 13.31 -2.70
C THR A 141 14.61 14.27 -1.53
N ASP A 142 15.09 15.46 -1.83
CA ASP A 142 15.26 16.57 -0.86
C ASP A 142 14.00 17.45 -0.75
N ASP A 143 12.94 17.12 -1.48
CA ASP A 143 11.71 17.92 -1.53
C ASP A 143 10.85 17.79 -0.27
N TRP A 144 11.19 16.86 0.63
CA TRP A 144 10.39 16.53 1.80
C TRP A 144 11.18 16.61 3.08
N LEU A 145 10.55 17.24 4.09
CA LEU A 145 11.06 17.28 5.46
C LEU A 145 10.10 16.50 6.37
N ALA A 146 10.67 15.74 7.30
CA ALA A 146 9.91 15.01 8.31
C ALA A 146 10.37 15.41 9.71
N ARG A 147 9.42 15.56 10.62
CA ARG A 147 9.68 15.74 12.05
C ARG A 147 9.05 14.60 12.84
N ARG A 148 9.84 13.91 13.62
CA ARG A 148 9.37 12.86 14.56
C ARG A 148 9.10 13.46 15.95
N PHE A 149 8.15 12.87 16.66
CA PHE A 149 7.77 13.24 18.01
C PHE A 149 7.93 12.06 18.95
#